data_c2ccfe50858b6fcf7f2f698cee459b32
#
_entry.id   c2ccfe50858b6fcf7f2f698cee459b32
#
_cell.length_a   1.000
_cell.length_b   1.000
_cell.length_c   1.000
_cell.angle_alpha   90.00
_cell.angle_beta   90.00
_cell.angle_gamma   90.00
#
_symmetry.space_group_name_H-M   'P 1'
#
loop_
_entity.id
_entity.type
_entity.pdbx_description
1 polymer ?
#
loop_
_entity_poly.entity_id
_entity_poly.type
_entity_poly.pdbx_seq_one_letter_code
_entity_poly.pdbx_strand_id
1 'polypeptide(L)'
;MAQYYMLHKPRGLLPAKRDARRETVMSCFPEALRETLHPVGRLDKDTEGLLLFTDDGMLDARLLRPEQHVEKEYEYRAFGHLHDDAMRQLETGVLILAGQPLSLPARAQLLAHTNIGESAPYLPERFREKYLKNPSRPVTLGRLWITEG
;
A
#
# COMPACT_ATOMS: atom_id res chain seq x y z
N MET A 1 -1.31 -1.33 30.16
CA MET A 1 -1.87 -2.35 29.24
C MET A 1 -1.63 -1.82 27.83
N ALA A 2 -1.03 -2.61 26.94
CA ALA A 2 -0.77 -2.20 25.56
C ALA A 2 -2.07 -1.92 24.79
N GLN A 3 -2.02 -0.97 23.87
CA GLN A 3 -3.16 -0.52 23.08
C GLN A 3 -2.98 -0.93 21.62
N TYR A 4 -4.07 -1.35 20.97
CA TYR A 4 -4.07 -1.82 19.59
C TYR A 4 -5.27 -1.22 18.86
N TYR A 5 -5.01 -0.59 17.72
CA TYR A 5 -6.05 0.02 16.89
C TYR A 5 -5.88 -0.38 15.43
N MET A 6 -7.00 -0.46 14.73
CA MET A 6 -7.06 -0.60 13.27
C MET A 6 -7.64 0.68 12.69
N LEU A 7 -6.98 1.20 11.68
CA LEU A 7 -7.45 2.33 10.89
C LEU A 7 -7.65 1.88 9.44
N HIS A 8 -8.82 2.17 8.87
CA HIS A 8 -8.91 2.25 7.42
C HIS A 8 -8.29 3.59 6.99
N LYS A 9 -6.98 3.55 6.69
CA LYS A 9 -6.25 4.75 6.30
C LYS A 9 -6.89 5.37 5.05
N PRO A 10 -7.33 6.62 5.10
CA PRO A 10 -7.79 7.32 3.90
C PRO A 10 -6.60 7.73 3.03
N ARG A 11 -6.87 8.00 1.75
CA ARG A 11 -5.89 8.63 0.85
C ARG A 11 -5.57 10.04 1.32
N GLY A 12 -4.37 10.49 0.98
CA GLY A 12 -3.93 11.87 1.23
C GLY A 12 -3.16 12.06 2.53
N LEU A 13 -3.29 11.16 3.51
CA LEU A 13 -2.56 11.22 4.77
C LEU A 13 -1.22 10.50 4.70
N LEU A 14 -0.19 11.11 5.28
CA LEU A 14 1.12 10.47 5.40
C LEU A 14 1.10 9.39 6.50
N PRO A 15 1.66 8.22 6.24
CA PRO A 15 1.80 7.16 7.24
C PRO A 15 3.00 7.41 8.16
N ALA A 16 2.98 8.53 8.87
CA ALA A 16 4.05 8.96 9.76
C ALA A 16 3.48 9.45 11.07
N LYS A 17 4.27 9.36 12.14
CA LYS A 17 3.89 9.90 13.45
C LYS A 17 3.85 11.42 13.44
N ARG A 18 4.80 12.07 12.75
CA ARG A 18 4.89 13.53 12.63
C ARG A 18 5.41 13.93 11.25
N ASP A 19 4.94 15.07 10.75
CA ASP A 19 5.50 15.75 9.59
C ASP A 19 5.33 17.27 9.79
N ALA A 20 6.32 18.06 9.38
CA ALA A 20 6.33 19.50 9.63
C ALA A 20 5.39 20.29 8.70
N ARG A 21 4.96 19.70 7.57
CA ARG A 21 4.24 20.42 6.52
C ARG A 21 2.96 19.74 6.06
N ARG A 22 2.76 18.46 6.40
CA ARG A 22 1.69 17.63 5.85
C ARG A 22 0.97 16.89 6.95
N GLU A 23 -0.32 16.73 6.76
CA GLU A 23 -1.16 15.97 7.66
C GLU A 23 -0.77 14.49 7.65
N THR A 24 -0.74 13.88 8.83
CA THR A 24 -0.37 12.48 9.02
C THR A 24 -1.57 11.66 9.49
N VAL A 25 -1.44 10.35 9.42
CA VAL A 25 -2.44 9.40 9.94
C VAL A 25 -2.77 9.61 11.42
N MET A 26 -1.90 10.31 12.16
CA MET A 26 -2.16 10.61 13.57
C MET A 26 -3.32 11.59 13.78
N SER A 27 -3.68 12.39 12.77
CA SER A 27 -4.87 13.26 12.84
C SER A 27 -6.18 12.48 13.01
N CYS A 28 -6.22 11.20 12.61
CA CYS A 28 -7.37 10.32 12.80
C CYS A 28 -7.59 9.90 14.26
N PHE A 29 -6.66 10.21 15.16
CA PHE A 29 -6.74 9.84 16.58
C PHE A 29 -6.94 11.06 17.48
N PRO A 30 -7.62 10.90 18.63
CA PRO A 30 -7.65 11.90 19.69
C PRO A 30 -6.23 12.30 20.14
N GLU A 31 -6.03 13.54 20.50
CA GLU A 31 -4.71 14.10 20.87
C GLU A 31 -4.00 13.27 21.96
N ALA A 32 -4.75 12.82 22.95
CA ALA A 32 -4.23 12.00 24.05
C ALA A 32 -3.56 10.69 23.59
N LEU A 33 -3.93 10.15 22.42
CA LEU A 33 -3.36 8.91 21.86
C LEU A 33 -2.18 9.18 20.92
N ARG A 34 -2.07 10.37 20.35
CA ARG A 34 -1.06 10.68 19.33
C ARG A 34 0.39 10.57 19.82
N GLU A 35 0.62 10.84 21.11
CA GLU A 35 1.96 10.77 21.69
C GLU A 35 2.40 9.33 21.95
N THR A 36 1.50 8.44 22.30
CA THR A 36 1.81 7.05 22.66
C THR A 36 1.78 6.12 21.47
N LEU A 37 0.77 6.25 20.60
CA LEU A 37 0.61 5.36 19.44
C LEU A 37 1.62 5.65 18.34
N HIS A 38 1.95 4.60 17.58
CA HIS A 38 2.68 4.69 16.32
C HIS A 38 2.07 3.74 15.29
N PRO A 39 2.15 4.06 13.98
CA PRO A 39 1.70 3.17 12.93
C PRO A 39 2.64 1.97 12.80
N VAL A 40 2.09 0.78 12.65
CA VAL A 40 2.80 -0.47 12.36
C VAL A 40 3.01 -0.57 10.85
N GLY A 41 4.20 -0.24 10.41
CA GLY A 41 4.52 -0.17 8.99
C GLY A 41 4.02 1.09 8.30
N ARG A 42 3.99 1.04 6.98
CA ARG A 42 3.68 2.20 6.14
C ARG A 42 2.85 1.79 4.93
N LEU A 43 1.88 2.63 4.60
CA LEU A 43 1.22 2.65 3.29
C LEU A 43 1.59 3.96 2.60
N ASP A 44 1.66 4.00 1.29
CA ASP A 44 1.89 5.25 0.58
C ASP A 44 0.79 6.27 0.87
N LYS A 45 1.09 7.56 0.67
CA LYS A 45 0.13 8.65 0.89
C LYS A 45 -1.18 8.42 0.15
N ASP A 46 -1.10 7.98 -1.10
CA ASP A 46 -2.26 7.78 -1.97
C ASP A 46 -2.85 6.35 -1.89
N THR A 47 -2.27 5.48 -1.08
CA THR A 47 -2.81 4.15 -0.77
C THR A 47 -3.81 4.26 0.39
N GLU A 48 -4.91 3.52 0.29
CA GLU A 48 -5.91 3.38 1.35
C GLU A 48 -5.97 1.94 1.85
N GLY A 49 -6.51 1.74 3.04
CA GLY A 49 -6.72 0.41 3.60
C GLY A 49 -6.19 0.22 5.01
N LEU A 50 -6.00 -1.02 5.41
CA LEU A 50 -5.64 -1.39 6.77
C LEU A 50 -4.26 -0.86 7.17
N LEU A 51 -4.25 -0.07 8.24
CA LEU A 51 -3.04 0.33 8.94
C LEU A 51 -3.25 0.10 10.44
N LEU A 52 -2.35 -0.66 11.06
CA LEU A 52 -2.38 -0.94 12.49
C LEU A 52 -1.64 0.15 13.26
N PHE A 53 -2.07 0.37 14.51
CA PHE A 53 -1.42 1.29 15.44
C PHE A 53 -1.29 0.64 16.81
N THR A 54 -0.19 0.87 17.48
CA THR A 54 0.05 0.36 18.83
C THR A 54 1.07 1.21 19.57
N ASP A 55 1.13 1.03 20.88
CA ASP A 55 2.23 1.45 21.76
C ASP A 55 3.14 0.25 22.13
N ASP A 56 2.86 -0.94 21.59
CA ASP A 56 3.63 -2.18 21.80
C ASP A 56 4.73 -2.32 20.74
N GLY A 57 5.94 -1.86 21.06
CA GLY A 57 7.09 -1.98 20.18
C GLY A 57 7.53 -3.42 19.89
N MET A 58 7.17 -4.39 20.75
CA MET A 58 7.48 -5.81 20.49
C MET A 58 6.57 -6.40 19.41
N LEU A 59 5.28 -6.08 19.43
CA LEU A 59 4.34 -6.46 18.38
C LEU A 59 4.73 -5.81 17.05
N ASP A 60 5.02 -4.51 17.06
CA ASP A 60 5.47 -3.76 15.88
C ASP A 60 6.69 -4.44 15.24
N ALA A 61 7.73 -4.71 16.04
CA ALA A 61 8.93 -5.39 15.57
C ALA A 61 8.64 -6.80 15.00
N ARG A 62 7.73 -7.56 15.61
CA ARG A 62 7.34 -8.89 15.12
C ARG A 62 6.60 -8.83 13.78
N LEU A 63 5.73 -7.85 13.59
CA LEU A 63 4.97 -7.70 12.35
C LEU A 63 5.80 -7.15 11.18
N LEU A 64 6.84 -6.36 11.47
CA LEU A 64 7.62 -5.67 10.44
C LEU A 64 8.94 -6.36 10.09
N ARG A 65 9.48 -7.23 10.95
CA ARG A 65 10.74 -7.93 10.65
C ARG A 65 10.61 -8.81 9.42
N PRO A 66 11.48 -8.65 8.42
CA PRO A 66 11.44 -9.45 7.19
C PRO A 66 11.47 -10.96 7.46
N GLU A 67 12.20 -11.39 8.50
CA GLU A 67 12.35 -12.80 8.88
C GLU A 67 11.05 -13.45 9.38
N GLN A 68 10.06 -12.65 9.74
CA GLN A 68 8.74 -13.13 10.18
C GLN A 68 7.82 -13.46 9.00
N HIS A 69 8.15 -12.98 7.81
CA HIS A 69 7.41 -13.24 6.57
C HIS A 69 5.89 -13.02 6.71
N VAL A 70 5.49 -11.99 7.48
CA VAL A 70 4.06 -11.66 7.64
C VAL A 70 3.50 -11.22 6.28
N GLU A 71 2.57 -12.00 5.76
CA GLU A 71 1.95 -11.73 4.46
C GLU A 71 1.08 -10.47 4.51
N LYS A 72 1.22 -9.62 3.50
CA LYS A 72 0.43 -8.41 3.27
C LYS A 72 -0.28 -8.54 1.94
N GLU A 73 -1.60 -8.35 1.94
CA GLU A 73 -2.43 -8.37 0.74
C GLU A 73 -2.68 -6.94 0.25
N TYR A 74 -2.45 -6.73 -1.05
CA TYR A 74 -2.73 -5.47 -1.75
C TYR A 74 -3.62 -5.70 -2.96
N GLU A 75 -4.66 -4.89 -3.12
CA GLU A 75 -5.35 -4.73 -4.39
C GLU A 75 -4.74 -3.52 -5.12
N TYR A 76 -4.39 -3.68 -6.39
CA TYR A 76 -3.74 -2.64 -7.18
C TYR A 76 -4.43 -2.41 -8.52
N ARG A 77 -4.23 -1.20 -9.05
CA ARG A 77 -4.55 -0.82 -10.42
C ARG A 77 -3.28 -0.35 -11.11
N ALA A 78 -2.84 -1.11 -12.12
CA ALA A 78 -1.66 -0.81 -12.91
C ALA A 78 -2.04 -0.34 -14.31
N PHE A 79 -1.34 0.67 -14.84
CA PHE A 79 -1.54 1.09 -16.22
C PHE A 79 -1.03 0.03 -17.19
N GLY A 80 -1.82 -0.24 -18.21
CA GLY A 80 -1.54 -1.27 -19.21
C GLY A 80 -2.25 -2.59 -18.92
N HIS A 81 -2.06 -3.55 -19.83
CA HIS A 81 -2.49 -4.92 -19.63
C HIS A 81 -1.31 -5.74 -19.13
N LEU A 82 -1.38 -6.22 -17.91
CA LEU A 82 -0.47 -7.24 -17.40
C LEU A 82 -0.96 -8.60 -17.88
N HIS A 83 -0.13 -9.27 -18.65
CA HIS A 83 -0.37 -10.62 -19.16
C HIS A 83 0.25 -11.67 -18.23
N ASP A 84 -0.02 -12.95 -18.51
CA ASP A 84 0.43 -14.08 -17.69
C ASP A 84 1.95 -14.08 -17.43
N ASP A 85 2.75 -13.62 -18.40
CA ASP A 85 4.20 -13.54 -18.21
C ASP A 85 4.61 -12.54 -17.13
N ALA A 86 3.95 -11.38 -17.08
CA ALA A 86 4.19 -10.39 -16.03
C ALA A 86 3.74 -10.91 -14.66
N MET A 87 2.61 -11.63 -14.61
CA MET A 87 2.15 -12.27 -13.38
C MET A 87 3.14 -13.32 -12.88
N ARG A 88 3.64 -14.18 -13.79
CA ARG A 88 4.69 -15.16 -13.45
C ARG A 88 5.99 -14.51 -12.95
N GLN A 89 6.38 -13.37 -13.50
CA GLN A 89 7.53 -12.62 -12.99
C GLN A 89 7.34 -12.17 -11.55
N LEU A 90 6.16 -11.66 -11.20
CA LEU A 90 5.84 -11.30 -9.81
C LEU A 90 5.94 -12.52 -8.87
N GLU A 91 5.53 -13.69 -9.34
CA GLU A 91 5.56 -14.95 -8.57
C GLU A 91 6.96 -15.54 -8.43
N THR A 92 7.90 -15.16 -9.27
CA THR A 92 9.30 -15.65 -9.23
C THR A 92 10.28 -14.64 -8.67
N GLY A 93 9.85 -13.41 -8.50
CA GLY A 93 10.67 -12.27 -8.07
C GLY A 93 11.06 -11.36 -9.22
N VAL A 94 11.00 -10.06 -8.98
CA VAL A 94 11.31 -9.00 -9.95
C VAL A 94 12.43 -8.11 -9.47
N LEU A 95 13.16 -7.53 -10.41
CA LEU A 95 14.15 -6.50 -10.12
C LEU A 95 13.43 -5.16 -9.90
N ILE A 96 13.36 -4.71 -8.65
CA ILE A 96 12.73 -3.43 -8.30
C ILE A 96 13.69 -2.26 -8.54
N LEU A 97 14.94 -2.42 -8.12
CA LEU A 97 15.98 -1.41 -8.28
C LEU A 97 17.26 -2.03 -8.83
N ALA A 98 17.91 -1.34 -9.77
CA ALA A 98 19.18 -1.78 -10.33
C ALA A 98 20.24 -1.95 -9.21
N GLY A 99 20.96 -3.08 -9.23
CA GLY A 99 21.99 -3.40 -8.24
C GLY A 99 21.47 -3.98 -6.93
N GLN A 100 20.16 -4.16 -6.78
CA GLN A 100 19.55 -4.88 -5.65
C GLN A 100 19.23 -6.32 -6.03
N PRO A 101 19.08 -7.24 -5.07
CA PRO A 101 18.57 -8.58 -5.33
C PRO A 101 17.13 -8.50 -5.88
N LEU A 102 16.67 -9.57 -6.49
CA LEU A 102 15.27 -9.73 -6.86
C LEU A 102 14.40 -9.67 -5.60
N SER A 103 13.15 -9.19 -5.77
CA SER A 103 12.14 -9.30 -4.72
C SER A 103 11.92 -10.76 -4.34
N LEU A 104 11.41 -11.00 -3.15
CA LEU A 104 10.93 -12.34 -2.79
C LEU A 104 9.77 -12.73 -3.72
N PRO A 105 9.56 -14.04 -3.94
CA PRO A 105 8.39 -14.54 -4.64
C PRO A 105 7.10 -14.02 -3.99
N ALA A 106 6.19 -13.53 -4.83
CA ALA A 106 4.88 -13.07 -4.40
C ALA A 106 3.81 -14.03 -4.90
N ARG A 107 2.62 -14.01 -4.32
CA ARG A 107 1.44 -14.58 -4.93
C ARG A 107 0.68 -13.46 -5.64
N ALA A 108 0.34 -13.67 -6.90
CA ALA A 108 -0.30 -12.67 -7.74
C ALA A 108 -1.60 -13.21 -8.35
N GLN A 109 -2.61 -12.37 -8.46
CA GLN A 109 -3.90 -12.72 -9.07
C GLN A 109 -4.37 -11.59 -9.98
N LEU A 110 -4.65 -11.91 -11.22
CA LEU A 110 -5.38 -11.04 -12.13
C LEU A 110 -6.87 -11.08 -11.76
N LEU A 111 -7.46 -9.91 -11.49
CA LEU A 111 -8.89 -9.79 -11.22
C LEU A 111 -9.68 -9.35 -12.45
N ALA A 112 -9.21 -8.33 -13.15
CA ALA A 112 -9.88 -7.81 -14.35
C ALA A 112 -8.94 -6.94 -15.20
N HIS A 113 -9.29 -6.83 -16.48
CA HIS A 113 -8.84 -5.75 -17.34
C HIS A 113 -9.95 -4.70 -17.43
N THR A 114 -9.59 -3.45 -17.30
CA THR A 114 -10.48 -2.29 -17.30
C THR A 114 -9.79 -1.11 -17.99
N ASN A 115 -10.25 0.10 -17.75
CA ASN A 115 -9.70 1.32 -18.33
C ASN A 115 -9.64 2.46 -17.30
N ILE A 116 -9.01 3.58 -17.68
CA ILE A 116 -8.88 4.76 -16.83
C ILE A 116 -10.24 5.33 -16.43
N GLY A 117 -11.22 5.36 -17.35
CA GLY A 117 -12.56 5.90 -17.07
C GLY A 117 -13.25 5.14 -15.93
N GLU A 118 -13.26 3.83 -16.00
CA GLU A 118 -13.82 2.95 -14.95
C GLU A 118 -13.00 3.00 -13.65
N SER A 119 -11.70 3.26 -13.76
CA SER A 119 -10.80 3.41 -12.61
C SER A 119 -10.79 4.81 -11.99
N ALA A 120 -11.55 5.77 -12.54
CA ALA A 120 -11.56 7.17 -12.12
C ALA A 120 -11.74 7.39 -10.60
N PRO A 121 -12.66 6.68 -9.90
CA PRO A 121 -12.82 6.83 -8.44
C PRO A 121 -11.57 6.48 -7.63
N TYR A 122 -10.68 5.66 -8.18
CA TYR A 122 -9.48 5.14 -7.54
C TYR A 122 -8.21 5.91 -7.89
N LEU A 123 -8.30 6.85 -8.85
CA LEU A 123 -7.16 7.69 -9.21
C LEU A 123 -6.88 8.70 -8.08
N PRO A 124 -5.60 8.94 -7.75
CA PRO A 124 -5.23 10.04 -6.87
C PRO A 124 -5.75 11.36 -7.43
N GLU A 125 -6.38 12.18 -6.60
CA GLU A 125 -7.05 13.41 -7.02
C GLU A 125 -6.12 14.34 -7.84
N ARG A 126 -4.88 14.51 -7.37
CA ARG A 126 -3.83 15.32 -8.02
C ARG A 126 -3.50 14.90 -9.45
N PHE A 127 -3.82 13.66 -9.85
CA PHE A 127 -3.55 13.13 -11.18
C PHE A 127 -4.82 12.83 -11.98
N ARG A 128 -5.99 12.90 -11.37
CA ARG A 128 -7.26 12.48 -11.95
C ARG A 128 -7.52 13.17 -13.28
N GLU A 129 -7.45 14.49 -13.31
CA GLU A 129 -7.68 15.28 -14.53
C GLU A 129 -6.70 14.91 -15.66
N LYS A 130 -5.42 14.76 -15.33
CA LYS A 130 -4.37 14.36 -16.29
C LYS A 130 -4.68 13.00 -16.93
N TYR A 131 -5.04 12.00 -16.11
CA TYR A 131 -5.27 10.65 -16.61
C TYR A 131 -6.60 10.51 -17.35
N LEU A 132 -7.63 11.23 -16.96
CA LEU A 132 -8.93 11.25 -17.63
C LEU A 132 -8.90 11.87 -19.03
N LYS A 133 -7.82 12.51 -19.45
CA LYS A 133 -7.62 12.92 -20.85
C LYS A 133 -7.57 11.72 -21.82
N ASN A 134 -7.26 10.54 -21.32
CA ASN A 134 -7.34 9.30 -22.10
C ASN A 134 -8.09 8.22 -21.31
N PRO A 135 -9.43 8.30 -21.24
CA PRO A 135 -10.25 7.40 -20.41
C PRO A 135 -10.22 5.94 -20.87
N SER A 136 -9.96 5.68 -22.15
CA SER A 136 -9.87 4.33 -22.71
C SER A 136 -8.50 3.66 -22.52
N ARG A 137 -7.52 4.36 -21.94
CA ARG A 137 -6.22 3.76 -21.64
C ARG A 137 -6.39 2.53 -20.75
N PRO A 138 -5.77 1.38 -21.12
CA PRO A 138 -5.96 0.13 -20.39
C PRO A 138 -5.39 0.19 -18.97
N VAL A 139 -6.09 -0.50 -18.07
CA VAL A 139 -5.72 -0.70 -16.66
C VAL A 139 -5.92 -2.16 -16.30
N THR A 140 -5.00 -2.72 -15.57
CA THR A 140 -5.12 -4.05 -14.95
C THR A 140 -5.47 -3.88 -13.48
N LEU A 141 -6.52 -4.54 -13.02
CA LEU A 141 -6.87 -4.74 -11.63
C LEU A 141 -6.32 -6.08 -11.18
N GLY A 142 -5.57 -6.10 -10.11
CA GLY A 142 -5.01 -7.33 -9.58
C GLY A 142 -4.86 -7.30 -8.07
N ARG A 143 -4.52 -8.46 -7.52
CA ARG A 143 -4.17 -8.66 -6.12
C ARG A 143 -2.75 -9.20 -6.01
N LEU A 144 -2.05 -8.77 -4.98
CA LEU A 144 -0.68 -9.17 -4.71
C LEU A 144 -0.53 -9.47 -3.23
N TRP A 145 0.04 -10.62 -2.90
CA TRP A 145 0.41 -11.00 -1.55
C TRP A 145 1.92 -11.06 -1.46
N ILE A 146 2.50 -10.24 -0.59
CA ILE A 146 3.94 -10.14 -0.39
C ILE A 146 4.29 -10.37 1.08
N THR A 147 5.49 -10.90 1.32
CA THR A 147 6.02 -11.15 2.66
C THR A 147 7.20 -10.23 3.02
N GLU A 148 7.59 -9.36 2.10
CA GLU A 148 8.64 -8.35 2.27
C GLU A 148 8.05 -6.93 2.28
N GLY A 149 8.89 -5.90 2.57
CA GLY A 149 8.54 -4.47 2.55
C GLY A 149 8.55 -3.81 3.91
#